data_4ef75cd2141ea414a137ba1e4195c79e
#
_entry.id   4ef75cd2141ea414a137ba1e4195c79e
#
_cell.length_a   1.000
_cell.length_b   1.000
_cell.length_c   1.000
_cell.angle_alpha   90.00
_cell.angle_beta   90.00
_cell.angle_gamma   90.00
#
_symmetry.space_group_name_H-M   'P 1'
#
loop_
_entity.id
_entity.type
_entity.pdbx_description
1 polymer ?
#
loop_
_entity_poly.entity_id
_entity_poly.type
_entity_poly.pdbx_seq_one_letter_code
_entity_poly.pdbx_strand_id
1 'polypeptide(L)'
;MKHRQAFRTSCIAVGAALVVQGTAAAAQDLPVWDTYTYENQVAAMQELIASFKAEHPDVNVNETVRSLDDLSLTLRLAVQAGNGPKVSQVNQGAKDMGTMAKSGLLVPLDDYAEEYGWGAGQSAGLIDRGRWSESGQFGEGPNYGISSLGEIVGLFYNEQILKDAGVTLPIADFEGFLDALQKVKDAGVAPIAMGTAEGNLPLHLYASIFETNISAEDRAPFDDLIYGRGGSWTTEANVKAAKYLQDWAEEGYLLDGYSGISANDAVQLFTAGQAAFLTGGTWYFGDVQNNPDIHFMPFPAPAEVEHPLSVGGVDPGWTITSIASTKEEQDLGASFIQHMVSPETAVVWAKHGYLPATALPEDADVELSGLLKEGISIWDELNADNAIGHYIDWSSPTMLDTVGDNIPLLLAGRQTPEEFAAALDADYQAYLQSQ
;
A
#
# COMPACT_ATOMS: atom_id res chain seq x y z
N MET A 1 -53.16 -4.73 93.90
CA MET A 1 -53.17 -5.47 92.65
C MET A 1 -52.32 -4.68 91.68
N LYS A 2 -51.10 -5.18 91.39
CA LYS A 2 -50.11 -4.47 90.59
C LYS A 2 -49.92 -5.20 89.29
N HIS A 3 -50.28 -4.59 88.16
CA HIS A 3 -49.97 -5.10 86.82
C HIS A 3 -48.53 -4.70 86.42
N ARG A 4 -47.70 -5.71 86.07
CA ARG A 4 -46.41 -5.54 85.48
C ARG A 4 -46.56 -5.62 83.93
N GLN A 5 -46.25 -4.52 83.24
CA GLN A 5 -46.12 -4.50 81.84
C GLN A 5 -44.66 -4.91 81.47
N ALA A 6 -44.52 -5.91 80.56
CA ALA A 6 -43.27 -6.33 80.05
C ALA A 6 -42.97 -5.54 78.76
N PHE A 7 -41.84 -4.83 78.71
CA PHE A 7 -41.31 -4.20 77.51
C PHE A 7 -40.58 -5.25 76.66
N ARG A 8 -41.01 -5.44 75.41
CA ARG A 8 -40.30 -6.19 74.43
C ARG A 8 -39.43 -5.23 73.67
N THR A 9 -38.11 -5.42 73.75
CA THR A 9 -37.10 -4.70 72.96
C THR A 9 -36.90 -5.44 71.59
N SER A 10 -37.30 -4.79 70.50
CA SER A 10 -37.02 -5.29 69.14
C SER A 10 -35.70 -4.75 68.72
N CYS A 11 -34.73 -5.64 68.50
CA CYS A 11 -33.45 -5.31 67.81
C CYS A 11 -33.69 -5.25 66.32
N ILE A 12 -33.58 -4.07 65.74
CA ILE A 12 -33.51 -3.87 64.25
C ILE A 12 -32.06 -4.06 63.83
N ALA A 13 -31.78 -5.16 63.09
CA ALA A 13 -30.53 -5.35 62.48
C ALA A 13 -30.50 -4.53 61.17
N VAL A 14 -29.71 -3.47 61.13
CA VAL A 14 -29.42 -2.70 59.91
C VAL A 14 -28.35 -3.44 59.15
N GLY A 15 -28.74 -4.14 58.09
CA GLY A 15 -27.82 -4.73 57.09
C GLY A 15 -27.20 -3.62 56.22
N ALA A 16 -25.92 -3.35 56.37
CA ALA A 16 -25.18 -2.47 55.47
C ALA A 16 -24.90 -3.24 54.16
N ALA A 17 -25.65 -2.92 53.10
CA ALA A 17 -25.33 -3.35 51.75
C ALA A 17 -24.12 -2.56 51.29
N LEU A 18 -22.96 -3.22 51.15
CA LEU A 18 -21.81 -2.68 50.44
C LEU A 18 -22.20 -2.59 48.94
N VAL A 19 -22.51 -1.41 48.46
CA VAL A 19 -22.58 -1.10 47.04
C VAL A 19 -21.13 -0.98 46.58
N VAL A 20 -20.61 -2.02 45.96
CA VAL A 20 -19.35 -1.95 45.17
C VAL A 20 -19.69 -1.08 43.97
N GLN A 21 -19.39 0.21 44.05
CA GLN A 21 -19.33 1.08 42.89
C GLN A 21 -18.10 0.64 42.08
N GLY A 22 -18.31 -0.22 41.05
CA GLY A 22 -17.36 -0.41 40.00
C GLY A 22 -17.14 0.97 39.35
N THR A 23 -15.97 1.55 39.54
CA THR A 23 -15.53 2.67 38.71
C THR A 23 -15.46 2.13 37.29
N ALA A 24 -16.43 2.49 36.44
CA ALA A 24 -16.28 2.31 35.01
C ALA A 24 -14.95 3.03 34.64
N ALA A 25 -13.96 2.28 34.23
CA ALA A 25 -12.76 2.87 33.64
C ALA A 25 -13.23 3.79 32.50
N ALA A 26 -12.73 5.01 32.45
CA ALA A 26 -13.02 5.89 31.32
C ALA A 26 -12.50 5.19 30.06
N ALA A 27 -13.33 5.17 29.02
CA ALA A 27 -12.90 4.59 27.72
C ALA A 27 -11.60 5.26 27.26
N GLN A 28 -10.64 4.43 26.82
CA GLN A 28 -9.38 4.93 26.28
C GLN A 28 -9.60 5.37 24.82
N ASP A 29 -9.26 6.62 24.49
CA ASP A 29 -9.34 7.11 23.13
C ASP A 29 -8.11 6.67 22.31
N LEU A 30 -8.37 6.03 21.17
CA LEU A 30 -7.38 5.64 20.18
C LEU A 30 -7.65 6.37 18.85
N PRO A 31 -7.07 7.56 18.64
CA PRO A 31 -7.12 8.23 17.35
C PRO A 31 -6.30 7.46 16.33
N VAL A 32 -6.95 7.09 15.20
CA VAL A 32 -6.36 6.32 14.09
C VAL A 32 -6.54 7.07 12.79
N TRP A 33 -5.47 7.23 12.00
CA TRP A 33 -5.55 7.77 10.65
C TRP A 33 -5.11 6.72 9.63
N ASP A 34 -5.88 6.59 8.54
CA ASP A 34 -5.62 5.65 7.47
C ASP A 34 -5.92 6.24 6.09
N THR A 35 -5.59 5.47 5.04
CA THR A 35 -5.73 5.85 3.63
C THR A 35 -6.80 5.04 2.90
N TYR A 36 -7.63 4.32 3.60
CA TYR A 36 -8.63 3.42 3.01
C TYR A 36 -9.85 4.20 2.51
N THR A 37 -9.71 4.78 1.32
CA THR A 37 -10.72 5.68 0.70
C THR A 37 -11.67 4.98 -0.26
N TYR A 38 -11.32 3.80 -0.78
CA TYR A 38 -12.18 3.03 -1.67
C TYR A 38 -13.34 2.38 -0.90
N GLU A 39 -14.52 2.27 -1.52
CA GLU A 39 -15.75 1.80 -0.86
C GLU A 39 -15.56 0.46 -0.13
N ASN A 40 -14.93 -0.52 -0.80
CA ASN A 40 -14.68 -1.83 -0.21
C ASN A 40 -13.61 -1.79 0.90
N GLN A 41 -12.61 -0.90 0.82
CA GLN A 41 -11.64 -0.68 1.91
C GLN A 41 -12.32 -0.10 3.14
N VAL A 42 -13.15 0.93 2.96
CA VAL A 42 -13.95 1.52 4.04
C VAL A 42 -14.82 0.47 4.71
N ALA A 43 -15.49 -0.40 3.92
CA ALA A 43 -16.31 -1.47 4.46
C ALA A 43 -15.49 -2.49 5.25
N ALA A 44 -14.32 -2.90 4.76
CA ALA A 44 -13.40 -3.80 5.48
C ALA A 44 -12.94 -3.15 6.80
N MET A 45 -12.51 -1.89 6.76
CA MET A 45 -12.02 -1.17 7.94
C MET A 45 -13.11 -1.03 9.00
N GLN A 46 -14.36 -0.74 8.61
CA GLN A 46 -15.49 -0.69 9.54
C GLN A 46 -15.74 -2.05 10.22
N GLU A 47 -15.65 -3.17 9.48
CA GLU A 47 -15.78 -4.51 10.03
C GLU A 47 -14.64 -4.81 11.02
N LEU A 48 -13.40 -4.46 10.68
CA LEU A 48 -12.21 -4.61 11.52
C LEU A 48 -12.27 -3.77 12.80
N ILE A 49 -12.66 -2.51 12.70
CA ILE A 49 -12.88 -1.65 13.88
C ILE A 49 -13.99 -2.21 14.78
N ALA A 50 -15.08 -2.72 14.20
CA ALA A 50 -16.17 -3.29 14.96
C ALA A 50 -15.74 -4.55 15.73
N SER A 51 -14.93 -5.44 15.10
CA SER A 51 -14.40 -6.64 15.77
C SER A 51 -13.39 -6.25 16.85
N PHE A 52 -12.49 -5.29 16.60
CA PHE A 52 -11.58 -4.79 17.63
C PHE A 52 -12.32 -4.23 18.85
N LYS A 53 -13.37 -3.42 18.63
CA LYS A 53 -14.20 -2.88 19.71
C LYS A 53 -14.96 -3.95 20.50
N ALA A 54 -15.31 -5.07 19.87
CA ALA A 54 -15.94 -6.20 20.57
C ALA A 54 -14.97 -6.90 21.54
N GLU A 55 -13.70 -6.97 21.19
CA GLU A 55 -12.61 -7.52 22.00
C GLU A 55 -12.12 -6.52 23.06
N HIS A 56 -12.19 -5.22 22.77
CA HIS A 56 -11.74 -4.11 23.59
C HIS A 56 -12.88 -3.10 23.89
N PRO A 57 -13.90 -3.47 24.67
CA PRO A 57 -15.11 -2.66 24.85
C PRO A 57 -14.87 -1.34 25.62
N ASP A 58 -13.73 -1.19 26.25
CA ASP A 58 -13.24 0.00 26.94
C ASP A 58 -12.39 0.93 26.06
N VAL A 59 -12.20 0.58 24.76
CA VAL A 59 -11.46 1.40 23.80
C VAL A 59 -12.41 2.08 22.81
N ASN A 60 -12.22 3.38 22.62
CA ASN A 60 -12.91 4.17 21.61
C ASN A 60 -11.96 4.46 20.44
N VAL A 61 -12.09 3.72 19.35
CA VAL A 61 -11.33 3.97 18.12
C VAL A 61 -11.95 5.16 17.38
N ASN A 62 -11.17 6.22 17.20
CA ASN A 62 -11.54 7.44 16.49
C ASN A 62 -10.81 7.48 15.13
N GLU A 63 -11.41 6.83 14.14
CA GLU A 63 -10.87 6.76 12.78
C GLU A 63 -11.00 8.10 12.05
N THR A 64 -9.98 8.44 11.26
CA THR A 64 -9.98 9.55 10.30
C THR A 64 -9.36 9.07 9.00
N VAL A 65 -10.18 8.92 7.98
CA VAL A 65 -9.75 8.54 6.63
C VAL A 65 -9.24 9.77 5.87
N ARG A 66 -8.13 9.62 5.15
CA ARG A 66 -7.51 10.64 4.30
C ARG A 66 -7.05 10.00 2.99
N SER A 67 -6.95 10.77 1.92
CA SER A 67 -6.18 10.30 0.77
C SER A 67 -4.69 10.14 1.16
N LEU A 68 -3.94 9.32 0.42
CA LEU A 68 -2.50 9.16 0.68
C LEU A 68 -1.78 10.51 0.61
N ASP A 69 -2.11 11.34 -0.37
CA ASP A 69 -1.54 12.69 -0.53
C ASP A 69 -1.86 13.60 0.66
N ASP A 70 -3.13 13.64 1.11
CA ASP A 70 -3.53 14.44 2.26
C ASP A 70 -2.85 13.96 3.54
N LEU A 71 -2.68 12.63 3.70
CA LEU A 71 -1.99 12.05 4.84
C LEU A 71 -0.52 12.46 4.85
N SER A 72 0.19 12.29 3.73
CA SER A 72 1.59 12.69 3.54
C SER A 72 1.82 14.17 3.86
N LEU A 73 0.93 15.05 3.41
CA LEU A 73 1.03 16.50 3.65
C LEU A 73 0.76 16.90 5.10
N THR A 74 -0.12 16.19 5.82
CA THR A 74 -0.67 16.68 7.08
C THR A 74 -0.18 15.93 8.33
N LEU A 75 0.11 14.63 8.22
CA LEU A 75 0.40 13.77 9.38
C LEU A 75 1.61 14.26 10.19
N ARG A 76 2.74 14.49 9.52
CA ARG A 76 3.97 14.95 10.18
C ARG A 76 3.74 16.22 10.96
N LEU A 77 3.07 17.20 10.38
CA LEU A 77 2.76 18.48 11.04
C LEU A 77 1.81 18.31 12.22
N ALA A 78 0.81 17.43 12.11
CA ALA A 78 -0.14 17.14 13.18
C ALA A 78 0.56 16.46 14.37
N VAL A 79 1.44 15.48 14.11
CA VAL A 79 2.23 14.81 15.15
C VAL A 79 3.18 15.80 15.85
N GLN A 80 3.89 16.64 15.09
CA GLN A 80 4.77 17.69 15.64
C GLN A 80 4.01 18.70 16.52
N ALA A 81 2.78 19.02 16.14
CA ALA A 81 1.93 19.95 16.90
C ALA A 81 1.23 19.29 18.11
N GLY A 82 1.40 17.99 18.34
CA GLY A 82 0.73 17.25 19.43
C GLY A 82 -0.75 16.98 19.19
N ASN A 83 -1.24 17.09 17.96
CA ASN A 83 -2.65 16.91 17.56
C ASN A 83 -2.85 15.73 16.58
N GLY A 84 -1.82 14.92 16.37
CA GLY A 84 -1.85 13.78 15.48
C GLY A 84 -2.53 12.54 16.08
N PRO A 85 -2.69 11.48 15.28
CA PRO A 85 -3.18 10.19 15.74
C PRO A 85 -2.12 9.46 16.58
N LYS A 86 -2.55 8.49 17.39
CA LYS A 86 -1.64 7.56 18.10
C LYS A 86 -1.17 6.45 17.16
N VAL A 87 -2.05 5.99 16.26
CA VAL A 87 -1.76 5.00 15.23
C VAL A 87 -2.08 5.63 13.88
N SER A 88 -1.20 5.44 12.91
CA SER A 88 -1.44 5.91 11.55
C SER A 88 -0.81 4.98 10.54
N GLN A 89 -1.39 4.93 9.36
CA GLN A 89 -0.66 4.49 8.18
C GLN A 89 0.36 5.56 7.77
N VAL A 90 1.50 5.12 7.24
CA VAL A 90 2.57 5.99 6.72
C VAL A 90 3.19 5.31 5.51
N ASN A 91 3.33 6.05 4.41
CA ASN A 91 4.07 5.57 3.22
C ASN A 91 5.53 5.28 3.58
N GLN A 92 6.08 4.15 3.16
CA GLN A 92 7.38 3.62 3.62
C GLN A 92 8.59 4.39 3.11
N GLY A 93 8.49 5.15 2.04
CA GLY A 93 9.59 5.85 1.40
C GLY A 93 10.24 6.97 2.22
N ALA A 94 11.28 7.56 1.64
CA ALA A 94 12.09 8.61 2.27
C ALA A 94 11.29 9.89 2.60
N LYS A 95 10.26 10.22 1.81
CA LYS A 95 9.40 11.40 1.99
C LYS A 95 8.66 11.38 3.32
N ASP A 96 8.04 10.26 3.66
CA ASP A 96 7.13 10.15 4.80
C ASP A 96 7.76 9.41 5.97
N MET A 97 7.85 8.07 5.93
CA MET A 97 8.34 7.27 7.05
C MET A 97 9.78 7.63 7.41
N GLY A 98 10.67 7.76 6.41
CA GLY A 98 12.06 8.14 6.65
C GLY A 98 12.20 9.50 7.34
N THR A 99 11.47 10.51 6.86
CA THR A 99 11.46 11.84 7.46
C THR A 99 10.92 11.83 8.90
N MET A 100 9.85 11.06 9.15
CA MET A 100 9.23 10.96 10.48
C MET A 100 10.11 10.16 11.45
N ALA A 101 10.71 9.04 11.03
CA ALA A 101 11.63 8.24 11.83
C ALA A 101 12.85 9.04 12.25
N LYS A 102 13.53 9.70 11.30
CA LYS A 102 14.67 10.60 11.56
C LYS A 102 14.34 11.75 12.53
N SER A 103 13.10 12.20 12.52
CA SER A 103 12.61 13.28 13.41
C SER A 103 12.13 12.79 14.78
N GLY A 104 12.20 11.48 15.07
CA GLY A 104 11.71 10.87 16.32
C GLY A 104 10.20 10.97 16.50
N LEU A 105 9.43 10.99 15.41
CA LEU A 105 7.98 11.11 15.41
C LEU A 105 7.26 9.76 15.35
N LEU A 106 8.01 8.66 15.21
CA LEU A 106 7.52 7.28 15.20
C LEU A 106 8.16 6.49 16.34
N VAL A 107 7.43 5.49 16.82
CA VAL A 107 7.89 4.53 17.84
C VAL A 107 8.44 3.29 17.13
N PRO A 108 9.65 2.80 17.48
CA PRO A 108 10.16 1.52 16.98
C PRO A 108 9.22 0.36 17.32
N LEU A 109 9.02 -0.55 16.37
CA LEU A 109 8.08 -1.65 16.50
C LEU A 109 8.73 -3.02 16.69
N ASP A 110 10.09 -3.10 16.76
CA ASP A 110 10.82 -4.38 16.80
C ASP A 110 10.40 -5.28 17.97
N ASP A 111 10.25 -4.72 19.18
CA ASP A 111 9.84 -5.49 20.37
C ASP A 111 8.42 -6.07 20.18
N TYR A 112 7.51 -5.32 19.59
CA TYR A 112 6.15 -5.77 19.27
C TYR A 112 6.14 -6.79 18.12
N ALA A 113 6.98 -6.57 17.11
CA ALA A 113 7.13 -7.50 15.99
C ALA A 113 7.64 -8.87 16.47
N GLU A 114 8.57 -8.90 17.43
CA GLU A 114 9.03 -10.13 18.07
C GLU A 114 7.91 -10.77 18.92
N GLU A 115 7.20 -9.98 19.74
CA GLU A 115 6.13 -10.45 20.62
C GLU A 115 4.97 -11.08 19.85
N TYR A 116 4.52 -10.41 18.77
CA TYR A 116 3.36 -10.82 17.99
C TYR A 116 3.70 -11.67 16.75
N GLY A 117 4.98 -11.78 16.40
CA GLY A 117 5.43 -12.52 15.21
C GLY A 117 5.12 -11.82 13.89
N TRP A 118 5.11 -10.48 13.88
CA TRP A 118 4.83 -9.70 12.66
C TRP A 118 5.88 -9.96 11.56
N GLY A 119 5.41 -9.99 10.32
CA GLY A 119 6.26 -10.27 9.15
C GLY A 119 6.57 -11.75 8.94
N ALA A 120 5.98 -12.66 9.73
CA ALA A 120 6.13 -14.10 9.50
C ALA A 120 5.64 -14.47 8.08
N GLY A 121 6.49 -15.13 7.30
CA GLY A 121 6.19 -15.50 5.92
C GLY A 121 6.48 -14.43 4.87
N GLN A 122 6.87 -13.22 5.27
CA GLN A 122 7.33 -12.18 4.35
C GLN A 122 8.83 -12.35 4.07
N SER A 123 9.26 -11.97 2.86
CA SER A 123 10.69 -11.92 2.53
C SER A 123 11.41 -10.84 3.34
N ALA A 124 12.72 -11.02 3.58
CA ALA A 124 13.51 -10.03 4.30
C ALA A 124 13.45 -8.64 3.64
N GLY A 125 13.42 -8.60 2.31
CA GLY A 125 13.31 -7.35 1.55
C GLY A 125 11.99 -6.60 1.80
N LEU A 126 10.88 -7.28 2.11
CA LEU A 126 9.63 -6.63 2.49
C LEU A 126 9.69 -6.06 3.92
N ILE A 127 10.29 -6.78 4.85
CA ILE A 127 10.44 -6.32 6.24
C ILE A 127 11.37 -5.09 6.31
N ASP A 128 12.43 -5.06 5.52
CA ASP A 128 13.41 -3.98 5.52
C ASP A 128 12.82 -2.63 5.04
N ARG A 129 11.69 -2.62 4.36
CA ARG A 129 11.00 -1.40 3.91
C ARG A 129 10.40 -0.55 5.03
N GLY A 130 10.13 -1.16 6.18
CA GLY A 130 9.75 -0.44 7.40
C GLY A 130 10.93 0.08 8.22
N ARG A 131 12.19 -0.23 7.83
CA ARG A 131 13.39 0.05 8.61
C ARG A 131 14.04 1.37 8.25
N TRP A 132 14.39 2.14 9.27
CA TRP A 132 15.09 3.40 9.15
C TRP A 132 16.09 3.57 10.30
N SER A 133 17.34 3.89 9.98
CA SER A 133 18.32 4.20 11.01
C SER A 133 18.09 5.60 11.60
N GLU A 134 18.68 5.89 12.76
CA GLU A 134 18.65 7.25 13.36
C GLU A 134 19.28 8.32 12.45
N SER A 135 20.23 7.91 11.59
CA SER A 135 20.81 8.81 10.59
C SER A 135 19.90 9.07 9.39
N GLY A 136 18.81 8.30 9.23
CA GLY A 136 17.88 8.38 8.09
C GLY A 136 18.24 7.45 6.94
N GLN A 137 19.03 6.40 7.18
CA GLN A 137 19.34 5.39 6.18
C GLN A 137 18.18 4.40 6.05
N PHE A 138 17.63 4.25 4.86
CA PHE A 138 16.56 3.33 4.51
C PHE A 138 17.05 1.88 4.51
N GLY A 139 16.20 0.95 4.96
CA GLY A 139 16.50 -0.48 5.01
C GLY A 139 17.42 -0.89 6.16
N GLU A 140 17.70 -0.02 7.12
CA GLU A 140 18.56 -0.25 8.26
C GLU A 140 17.92 0.25 9.57
N GLY A 141 18.39 -0.27 10.71
CA GLY A 141 17.92 0.16 12.03
C GLY A 141 16.56 -0.43 12.42
N PRO A 142 15.81 0.24 13.33
CA PRO A 142 14.53 -0.23 13.81
C PRO A 142 13.46 -0.25 12.70
N ASN A 143 12.49 -1.15 12.84
CA ASN A 143 11.28 -1.17 12.03
C ASN A 143 10.24 -0.21 12.62
N TYR A 144 9.61 0.62 11.78
CA TYR A 144 8.59 1.59 12.17
C TYR A 144 7.22 1.31 11.58
N GLY A 145 7.07 0.31 10.69
CA GLY A 145 5.79 0.05 10.04
C GLY A 145 5.57 -1.41 9.65
N ILE A 146 4.33 -1.85 9.75
CA ILE A 146 3.87 -3.14 9.29
C ILE A 146 2.54 -2.97 8.56
N SER A 147 2.34 -3.60 7.39
CA SER A 147 1.14 -3.43 6.59
C SER A 147 0.16 -4.59 6.72
N SER A 148 -1.12 -4.28 6.56
CA SER A 148 -2.21 -5.26 6.44
C SER A 148 -2.32 -5.85 5.04
N LEU A 149 -1.90 -5.09 4.01
CA LEU A 149 -2.09 -5.44 2.61
C LEU A 149 -0.75 -5.68 1.91
N GLY A 150 -0.74 -6.70 1.05
CA GLY A 150 0.27 -6.89 0.04
C GLY A 150 -0.10 -6.14 -1.23
N GLU A 151 0.89 -5.63 -1.93
CA GLU A 151 0.70 -4.84 -3.13
C GLU A 151 1.57 -5.34 -4.27
N ILE A 152 0.95 -5.54 -5.43
CA ILE A 152 1.62 -5.83 -6.69
C ILE A 152 1.08 -4.84 -7.71
N VAL A 153 1.95 -4.12 -8.37
CA VAL A 153 1.62 -3.38 -9.59
C VAL A 153 1.84 -4.32 -10.77
N GLY A 154 0.75 -4.61 -11.47
CA GLY A 154 0.76 -5.50 -12.63
C GLY A 154 -0.12 -4.97 -13.74
N LEU A 155 -0.48 -5.84 -14.62
CA LEU A 155 -1.30 -5.53 -15.80
C LEU A 155 -2.69 -6.15 -15.66
N PHE A 156 -3.68 -5.29 -15.45
CA PHE A 156 -5.08 -5.70 -15.66
C PHE A 156 -5.35 -5.75 -17.14
N TYR A 157 -6.14 -6.73 -17.59
CA TYR A 157 -6.56 -6.83 -18.97
C TYR A 157 -8.01 -7.29 -19.11
N ASN A 158 -8.67 -6.82 -20.16
CA ASN A 158 -10.01 -7.25 -20.52
C ASN A 158 -9.91 -8.39 -21.54
N GLU A 159 -10.18 -9.61 -21.10
CA GLU A 159 -10.03 -10.83 -21.89
C GLU A 159 -10.91 -10.81 -23.16
N GLN A 160 -12.14 -10.29 -23.07
CA GLN A 160 -13.05 -10.24 -24.21
C GLN A 160 -12.53 -9.28 -25.30
N ILE A 161 -12.05 -8.10 -24.89
CA ILE A 161 -11.46 -7.13 -25.85
C ILE A 161 -10.23 -7.74 -26.54
N LEU A 162 -9.37 -8.42 -25.80
CA LEU A 162 -8.17 -9.07 -26.37
C LEU A 162 -8.54 -10.18 -27.34
N LYS A 163 -9.53 -11.01 -27.02
CA LYS A 163 -10.03 -12.05 -27.94
C LYS A 163 -10.61 -11.46 -29.22
N ASP A 164 -11.40 -10.40 -29.10
CA ASP A 164 -12.03 -9.73 -30.27
C ASP A 164 -10.99 -9.04 -31.15
N ALA A 165 -9.88 -8.56 -30.56
CA ALA A 165 -8.73 -8.01 -31.29
C ALA A 165 -7.80 -9.10 -31.88
N GLY A 166 -8.04 -10.38 -31.62
CA GLY A 166 -7.20 -11.49 -32.11
C GLY A 166 -5.87 -11.62 -31.38
N VAL A 167 -5.81 -11.18 -30.12
CA VAL A 167 -4.64 -11.40 -29.27
C VAL A 167 -4.64 -12.82 -28.74
N THR A 168 -3.47 -13.46 -28.75
CA THR A 168 -3.29 -14.80 -28.17
C THR A 168 -2.99 -14.70 -26.69
N LEU A 169 -3.74 -15.42 -25.86
CA LEU A 169 -3.54 -15.50 -24.41
C LEU A 169 -2.97 -16.88 -24.02
N PRO A 170 -2.14 -16.96 -22.98
CA PRO A 170 -1.59 -15.82 -22.22
C PRO A 170 -0.56 -15.01 -23.04
N ILE A 171 -0.38 -13.73 -22.72
CA ILE A 171 0.72 -12.92 -23.26
C ILE A 171 2.00 -13.43 -22.60
N ALA A 172 2.94 -13.93 -23.42
CA ALA A 172 4.08 -14.69 -22.93
C ALA A 172 5.24 -13.82 -22.44
N ASP A 173 5.43 -12.67 -23.08
CA ASP A 173 6.58 -11.78 -22.86
C ASP A 173 6.28 -10.35 -23.32
N PHE A 174 7.27 -9.46 -23.19
CA PHE A 174 7.15 -8.05 -23.55
C PHE A 174 6.88 -7.84 -25.06
N GLU A 175 7.48 -8.64 -25.95
CA GLU A 175 7.23 -8.55 -27.38
C GLU A 175 5.79 -8.96 -27.72
N GLY A 176 5.26 -9.99 -27.07
CA GLY A 176 3.85 -10.38 -27.17
C GLY A 176 2.91 -9.28 -26.67
N PHE A 177 3.32 -8.51 -25.65
CA PHE A 177 2.58 -7.35 -25.18
C PHE A 177 2.56 -6.21 -26.21
N LEU A 178 3.70 -5.92 -26.85
CA LEU A 178 3.76 -4.91 -27.92
C LEU A 178 2.88 -5.30 -29.10
N ASP A 179 2.87 -6.58 -29.51
CA ASP A 179 1.95 -7.09 -30.55
C ASP A 179 0.47 -6.95 -30.12
N ALA A 180 0.17 -7.20 -28.87
CA ALA A 180 -1.18 -7.03 -28.33
C ALA A 180 -1.64 -5.57 -28.35
N LEU A 181 -0.78 -4.60 -27.98
CA LEU A 181 -1.09 -3.18 -28.06
C LEU A 181 -1.46 -2.78 -29.50
N GLN A 182 -0.69 -3.21 -30.49
CA GLN A 182 -0.96 -2.90 -31.89
C GLN A 182 -2.27 -3.52 -32.38
N LYS A 183 -2.53 -4.79 -32.06
CA LYS A 183 -3.78 -5.47 -32.45
C LYS A 183 -5.02 -4.81 -31.86
N VAL A 184 -4.96 -4.42 -30.60
CA VAL A 184 -6.08 -3.71 -29.91
C VAL A 184 -6.33 -2.38 -30.59
N LYS A 185 -5.28 -1.61 -30.90
CA LYS A 185 -5.39 -0.34 -31.62
C LYS A 185 -6.01 -0.52 -33.01
N ASP A 186 -5.56 -1.55 -33.76
CA ASP A 186 -6.08 -1.85 -35.10
C ASP A 186 -7.57 -2.27 -35.07
N ALA A 187 -8.02 -2.84 -33.92
CA ALA A 187 -9.43 -3.14 -33.67
C ALA A 187 -10.25 -1.90 -33.27
N GLY A 188 -9.61 -0.72 -33.11
CA GLY A 188 -10.28 0.54 -32.82
C GLY A 188 -10.60 0.77 -31.34
N VAL A 189 -9.93 0.04 -30.44
CA VAL A 189 -10.02 0.21 -28.98
C VAL A 189 -8.73 0.86 -28.48
N ALA A 190 -8.81 1.73 -27.47
CA ALA A 190 -7.61 2.25 -26.82
C ALA A 190 -6.84 1.09 -26.14
N PRO A 191 -5.54 0.88 -26.42
CA PRO A 191 -4.78 -0.17 -25.77
C PRO A 191 -4.68 0.00 -24.26
N ILE A 192 -4.27 1.19 -23.78
CA ILE A 192 -3.92 1.41 -22.36
C ILE A 192 -4.83 2.47 -21.76
N ALA A 193 -5.51 2.12 -20.68
CA ALA A 193 -6.16 3.08 -19.80
C ALA A 193 -5.09 3.88 -19.04
N MET A 194 -5.11 5.19 -19.22
CA MET A 194 -4.15 6.11 -18.60
C MET A 194 -4.88 7.38 -18.17
N GLY A 195 -4.48 7.90 -17.00
CA GLY A 195 -4.82 9.22 -16.53
C GLY A 195 -3.58 9.85 -15.87
N THR A 196 -3.30 11.11 -16.18
CA THR A 196 -2.10 11.79 -15.66
C THR A 196 -2.41 13.00 -14.79
N ALA A 197 -3.67 13.18 -14.39
CA ALA A 197 -4.05 14.28 -13.52
C ALA A 197 -3.38 14.23 -12.15
N GLU A 198 -3.10 13.01 -11.61
CA GLU A 198 -2.45 12.78 -10.32
C GLU A 198 -1.07 12.09 -10.43
N GLY A 199 -0.58 11.79 -11.61
CA GLY A 199 0.79 11.29 -11.82
C GLY A 199 1.09 9.81 -11.47
N ASN A 200 0.29 9.13 -10.66
CA ASN A 200 0.58 7.78 -10.17
C ASN A 200 0.47 6.67 -11.24
N LEU A 201 -0.56 6.64 -12.09
CA LEU A 201 -0.67 5.62 -13.13
C LEU A 201 0.52 5.61 -14.11
N PRO A 202 0.95 6.76 -14.66
CA PRO A 202 2.13 6.76 -15.52
C PRO A 202 3.44 6.44 -14.78
N LEU A 203 3.54 6.79 -13.49
CA LEU A 203 4.66 6.34 -12.63
C LEU A 203 4.72 4.81 -12.57
N HIS A 204 3.60 4.15 -12.30
CA HIS A 204 3.52 2.70 -12.21
C HIS A 204 3.83 2.03 -13.56
N LEU A 205 3.35 2.59 -14.66
CA LEU A 205 3.67 2.06 -15.99
C LEU A 205 5.17 2.18 -16.30
N TYR A 206 5.77 3.35 -16.04
CA TYR A 206 7.21 3.57 -16.20
C TYR A 206 8.03 2.61 -15.33
N ALA A 207 7.70 2.50 -14.05
CA ALA A 207 8.39 1.63 -13.11
C ALA A 207 8.26 0.15 -13.52
N SER A 208 7.07 -0.30 -13.95
CA SER A 208 6.87 -1.67 -14.43
C SER A 208 7.72 -1.99 -15.66
N ILE A 209 7.79 -1.09 -16.65
CA ILE A 209 8.66 -1.28 -17.83
C ILE A 209 10.13 -1.34 -17.41
N PHE A 210 10.54 -0.51 -16.45
CA PHE A 210 11.91 -0.47 -15.97
C PHE A 210 12.28 -1.74 -15.19
N GLU A 211 11.49 -2.10 -14.18
CA GLU A 211 11.81 -3.17 -13.23
C GLU A 211 11.76 -4.56 -13.86
N THR A 212 10.87 -4.81 -14.81
CA THR A 212 10.81 -6.09 -15.53
C THR A 212 12.03 -6.37 -16.40
N ASN A 213 12.93 -5.40 -16.60
CA ASN A 213 14.25 -5.60 -17.22
C ASN A 213 15.33 -6.01 -16.18
N ILE A 214 15.00 -6.17 -14.92
CA ILE A 214 15.92 -6.55 -13.82
C ILE A 214 15.49 -7.91 -13.29
N SER A 215 16.43 -8.88 -13.25
CA SER A 215 16.18 -10.17 -12.59
C SER A 215 16.29 -10.04 -11.07
N ALA A 216 15.62 -10.95 -10.34
CA ALA A 216 15.74 -11.01 -8.87
C ALA A 216 17.20 -11.24 -8.42
N GLU A 217 18.01 -11.92 -9.22
CA GLU A 217 19.43 -12.15 -8.92
C GLU A 217 20.28 -10.89 -9.08
N ASP A 218 19.91 -10.01 -10.03
CA ASP A 218 20.66 -8.78 -10.36
C ASP A 218 20.09 -7.52 -9.69
N ARG A 219 19.19 -7.66 -8.72
CA ARG A 219 18.47 -6.55 -8.09
C ARG A 219 19.33 -5.61 -7.24
N ALA A 220 20.50 -6.05 -6.76
CA ALA A 220 21.27 -5.30 -5.77
C ALA A 220 21.59 -3.84 -6.17
N PRO A 221 21.97 -3.50 -7.43
CA PRO A 221 22.15 -2.11 -7.82
C PRO A 221 20.87 -1.27 -7.77
N PHE A 222 19.72 -1.89 -8.02
CA PHE A 222 18.42 -1.23 -7.90
C PHE A 222 18.01 -1.03 -6.44
N ASP A 223 18.23 -2.04 -5.59
CA ASP A 223 18.05 -1.90 -4.15
C ASP A 223 18.91 -0.77 -3.58
N ASP A 224 20.18 -0.67 -3.99
CA ASP A 224 21.08 0.42 -3.57
C ASP A 224 20.58 1.80 -4.02
N LEU A 225 20.00 1.89 -5.22
CA LEU A 225 19.40 3.12 -5.74
C LEU A 225 18.20 3.56 -4.88
N ILE A 226 17.29 2.62 -4.57
CA ILE A 226 16.10 2.91 -3.76
C ILE A 226 16.46 3.22 -2.31
N TYR A 227 17.42 2.50 -1.73
CA TYR A 227 17.85 2.70 -0.34
C TYR A 227 18.82 3.87 -0.14
N GLY A 228 19.08 4.68 -1.18
CA GLY A 228 19.95 5.86 -1.06
C GLY A 228 21.41 5.50 -0.79
N ARG A 229 21.89 4.34 -1.28
CA ARG A 229 23.26 3.86 -1.09
C ARG A 229 24.18 4.20 -2.27
N GLY A 230 23.65 4.79 -3.33
CA GLY A 230 24.39 5.18 -4.54
C GLY A 230 23.66 4.75 -5.82
N GLY A 231 24.36 4.87 -6.95
CA GLY A 231 23.79 4.60 -8.26
C GLY A 231 23.35 5.85 -9.01
N SER A 232 22.65 5.68 -10.12
CA SER A 232 22.19 6.76 -10.99
C SER A 232 20.93 6.36 -11.72
N TRP A 233 20.03 7.32 -11.94
CA TRP A 233 18.82 7.17 -12.76
C TRP A 233 19.09 7.33 -14.27
N THR A 234 20.29 7.67 -14.70
CA THR A 234 20.65 7.82 -16.13
C THR A 234 21.12 6.52 -16.79
N THR A 235 20.63 5.37 -16.31
CA THR A 235 20.95 4.06 -16.91
C THR A 235 20.23 3.87 -18.24
N GLU A 236 20.79 3.01 -19.13
CA GLU A 236 20.14 2.66 -20.38
C GLU A 236 18.73 2.07 -20.18
N ALA A 237 18.53 1.27 -19.13
CA ALA A 237 17.23 0.69 -18.79
C ALA A 237 16.18 1.76 -18.46
N ASN A 238 16.54 2.79 -17.70
CA ASN A 238 15.66 3.90 -17.38
C ASN A 238 15.30 4.73 -18.62
N VAL A 239 16.30 5.07 -19.43
CA VAL A 239 16.08 5.81 -20.69
C VAL A 239 15.20 5.01 -21.64
N LYS A 240 15.40 3.68 -21.74
CA LYS A 240 14.57 2.78 -22.55
C LYS A 240 13.11 2.75 -22.05
N ALA A 241 12.90 2.66 -20.74
CA ALA A 241 11.55 2.67 -20.17
C ALA A 241 10.82 4.01 -20.43
N ALA A 242 11.51 5.13 -20.25
CA ALA A 242 10.98 6.45 -20.57
C ALA A 242 10.64 6.58 -22.06
N LYS A 243 11.47 6.01 -22.93
CA LYS A 243 11.23 5.99 -24.38
C LYS A 243 9.97 5.22 -24.75
N TYR A 244 9.74 4.04 -24.18
CA TYR A 244 8.50 3.30 -24.43
C TYR A 244 7.27 4.12 -24.03
N LEU A 245 7.32 4.76 -22.87
CA LEU A 245 6.21 5.57 -22.38
C LEU A 245 5.91 6.75 -23.34
N GLN A 246 6.94 7.42 -23.86
CA GLN A 246 6.81 8.48 -24.86
C GLN A 246 6.28 7.96 -26.18
N ASP A 247 6.90 6.90 -26.73
CA ASP A 247 6.50 6.28 -28.00
C ASP A 247 5.00 5.86 -27.96
N TRP A 248 4.54 5.25 -26.87
CA TRP A 248 3.14 4.81 -26.75
C TRP A 248 2.14 5.98 -26.68
N ALA A 249 2.56 7.11 -26.11
CA ALA A 249 1.75 8.33 -26.17
C ALA A 249 1.69 8.89 -27.61
N GLU A 250 2.84 8.96 -28.29
CA GLU A 250 2.95 9.44 -29.69
C GLU A 250 2.19 8.53 -30.66
N GLU A 251 2.28 7.22 -30.48
CA GLU A 251 1.57 6.22 -31.28
C GLU A 251 0.08 6.14 -30.99
N GLY A 252 -0.43 6.85 -29.95
CA GLY A 252 -1.84 6.85 -29.59
C GLY A 252 -2.32 5.52 -29.01
N TYR A 253 -1.51 4.89 -28.15
CA TYR A 253 -1.90 3.71 -27.37
C TYR A 253 -2.63 4.09 -26.09
N LEU A 254 -2.55 5.34 -25.65
CA LEU A 254 -3.23 5.82 -24.45
C LEU A 254 -4.66 6.30 -24.75
N LEU A 255 -5.52 6.30 -23.74
CA LEU A 255 -6.88 6.87 -23.85
C LEU A 255 -6.84 8.30 -24.38
N ASP A 256 -7.78 8.63 -25.25
CA ASP A 256 -7.95 10.00 -25.74
C ASP A 256 -8.18 10.97 -24.56
N GLY A 257 -7.39 12.04 -24.52
CA GLY A 257 -7.50 13.04 -23.46
C GLY A 257 -6.93 12.61 -22.10
N TYR A 258 -6.09 11.60 -22.05
CA TYR A 258 -5.46 11.06 -20.83
C TYR A 258 -4.87 12.14 -19.92
N SER A 259 -4.40 13.27 -20.47
CA SER A 259 -3.79 14.34 -19.69
C SER A 259 -4.76 15.06 -18.72
N GLY A 260 -6.07 14.91 -18.92
CA GLY A 260 -7.10 15.48 -18.06
C GLY A 260 -7.92 14.42 -17.31
N ILE A 261 -7.55 13.14 -17.42
CA ILE A 261 -8.23 12.02 -16.77
C ILE A 261 -7.55 11.75 -15.42
N SER A 262 -8.34 11.59 -14.35
CA SER A 262 -7.84 11.15 -13.04
C SER A 262 -7.51 9.65 -13.05
N ALA A 263 -6.74 9.18 -12.08
CA ALA A 263 -6.47 7.75 -11.94
C ALA A 263 -7.77 6.95 -11.73
N ASN A 264 -8.66 7.44 -10.88
CA ASN A 264 -9.95 6.80 -10.63
C ASN A 264 -10.84 6.77 -11.88
N ASP A 265 -10.88 7.85 -12.65
CA ASP A 265 -11.64 7.88 -13.91
C ASP A 265 -11.06 6.91 -14.93
N ALA A 266 -9.73 6.79 -15.03
CA ALA A 266 -9.07 5.81 -15.91
C ALA A 266 -9.44 4.37 -15.55
N VAL A 267 -9.47 4.03 -14.26
CA VAL A 267 -9.94 2.71 -13.76
C VAL A 267 -11.40 2.47 -14.14
N GLN A 268 -12.28 3.47 -13.99
CA GLN A 268 -13.69 3.35 -14.38
C GLN A 268 -13.86 3.17 -15.90
N LEU A 269 -13.10 3.91 -16.72
CA LEU A 269 -13.11 3.78 -18.18
C LEU A 269 -12.61 2.40 -18.61
N PHE A 270 -11.55 1.87 -17.99
CA PHE A 270 -11.08 0.50 -18.21
C PHE A 270 -12.16 -0.53 -17.85
N THR A 271 -12.75 -0.42 -16.68
CA THR A 271 -13.82 -1.33 -16.19
C THR A 271 -15.04 -1.31 -17.11
N ALA A 272 -15.32 -0.15 -17.73
CA ALA A 272 -16.38 0.02 -18.75
C ALA A 272 -15.98 -0.47 -20.15
N GLY A 273 -14.79 -1.05 -20.35
CA GLY A 273 -14.32 -1.58 -21.62
C GLY A 273 -13.87 -0.53 -22.63
N GLN A 274 -13.48 0.67 -22.18
CA GLN A 274 -12.97 1.73 -23.05
C GLN A 274 -11.48 1.54 -23.42
N ALA A 275 -10.77 0.68 -22.69
CA ALA A 275 -9.40 0.29 -22.97
C ALA A 275 -9.20 -1.20 -22.68
N ALA A 276 -8.17 -1.80 -23.30
CA ALA A 276 -7.88 -3.22 -23.13
C ALA A 276 -7.00 -3.53 -21.91
N PHE A 277 -6.11 -2.63 -21.55
CA PHE A 277 -5.14 -2.79 -20.47
C PHE A 277 -5.18 -1.62 -19.50
N LEU A 278 -4.84 -1.91 -18.24
CA LEU A 278 -4.57 -0.92 -17.19
C LEU A 278 -3.38 -1.41 -16.37
N THR A 279 -2.30 -0.61 -16.29
CA THR A 279 -1.24 -0.86 -15.31
C THR A 279 -1.63 -0.23 -13.98
N GLY A 280 -1.72 -1.05 -12.94
CA GLY A 280 -2.16 -0.61 -11.63
C GLY A 280 -1.95 -1.67 -10.56
N GLY A 281 -2.19 -1.31 -9.32
CA GLY A 281 -1.96 -2.19 -8.20
C GLY A 281 -3.17 -2.98 -7.74
N THR A 282 -2.89 -3.99 -6.93
CA THR A 282 -3.90 -4.89 -6.34
C THR A 282 -4.95 -4.16 -5.48
N TRP A 283 -4.70 -2.91 -5.09
CA TRP A 283 -5.69 -2.06 -4.43
C TRP A 283 -6.92 -1.73 -5.29
N TYR A 284 -6.87 -1.94 -6.62
CA TYR A 284 -8.03 -1.81 -7.51
C TYR A 284 -8.87 -3.08 -7.61
N PHE A 285 -8.45 -4.21 -7.04
CA PHE A 285 -9.18 -5.48 -7.14
C PHE A 285 -10.63 -5.35 -6.68
N GLY A 286 -10.85 -4.69 -5.54
CA GLY A 286 -12.20 -4.48 -5.00
C GLY A 286 -13.14 -3.76 -5.96
N ASP A 287 -12.60 -2.83 -6.76
CA ASP A 287 -13.39 -1.99 -7.67
C ASP A 287 -13.70 -2.68 -9.00
N VAL A 288 -12.78 -3.54 -9.49
CA VAL A 288 -12.91 -4.16 -10.82
C VAL A 288 -13.39 -5.61 -10.80
N GLN A 289 -13.37 -6.30 -9.65
CA GLN A 289 -13.68 -7.74 -9.52
C GLN A 289 -15.09 -8.16 -9.97
N ASN A 290 -16.02 -7.21 -10.09
CA ASN A 290 -17.38 -7.48 -10.53
C ASN A 290 -17.50 -7.65 -12.05
N ASN A 291 -16.47 -7.32 -12.83
CA ASN A 291 -16.40 -7.57 -14.25
C ASN A 291 -15.66 -8.90 -14.50
N PRO A 292 -16.35 -9.97 -14.93
CA PRO A 292 -15.75 -11.29 -15.08
C PRO A 292 -14.74 -11.41 -16.25
N ASP A 293 -14.69 -10.41 -17.13
CA ASP A 293 -13.76 -10.36 -18.25
C ASP A 293 -12.43 -9.68 -17.87
N ILE A 294 -12.32 -9.14 -16.66
CA ILE A 294 -11.10 -8.51 -16.16
C ILE A 294 -10.27 -9.55 -15.40
N HIS A 295 -9.02 -9.65 -15.81
CA HIS A 295 -7.99 -10.51 -15.24
C HIS A 295 -6.76 -9.70 -14.85
N PHE A 296 -5.85 -10.32 -14.11
CA PHE A 296 -4.62 -9.70 -13.65
C PHE A 296 -3.42 -10.61 -13.91
N MET A 297 -2.31 -10.02 -14.33
CA MET A 297 -1.05 -10.72 -14.56
C MET A 297 0.14 -9.83 -14.16
N PRO A 298 1.33 -10.40 -13.87
CA PRO A 298 2.54 -9.61 -13.77
C PRO A 298 2.75 -8.79 -15.06
N PHE A 299 3.38 -7.61 -14.94
CA PHE A 299 3.71 -6.86 -16.16
C PHE A 299 4.67 -7.69 -17.01
N PRO A 300 4.41 -7.84 -18.33
CA PRO A 300 5.22 -8.72 -19.20
C PRO A 300 6.67 -8.29 -19.25
N ALA A 301 7.58 -9.22 -19.00
CA ALA A 301 9.02 -9.02 -19.03
C ALA A 301 9.65 -9.45 -20.39
N PRO A 302 10.84 -8.97 -20.74
CA PRO A 302 11.62 -9.55 -21.83
C PRO A 302 11.87 -11.04 -21.60
N ALA A 303 11.78 -11.86 -22.67
CA ALA A 303 11.86 -13.32 -22.56
C ALA A 303 13.20 -13.85 -22.00
N GLU A 304 14.26 -13.04 -22.07
CA GLU A 304 15.60 -13.35 -21.55
C GLU A 304 15.77 -13.06 -20.05
N VAL A 305 14.82 -12.38 -19.40
CA VAL A 305 14.90 -12.04 -17.97
C VAL A 305 14.22 -13.14 -17.16
N GLU A 306 15.02 -13.90 -16.42
CA GLU A 306 14.53 -14.92 -15.49
C GLU A 306 14.14 -14.26 -14.15
N HIS A 307 12.98 -14.62 -13.57
CA HIS A 307 12.45 -14.05 -12.34
C HIS A 307 12.47 -12.50 -12.33
N PRO A 308 11.78 -11.85 -13.29
CA PRO A 308 11.79 -10.39 -13.39
C PRO A 308 11.20 -9.74 -12.14
N LEU A 309 11.74 -8.57 -11.76
CA LEU A 309 11.15 -7.80 -10.69
C LEU A 309 9.76 -7.29 -11.10
N SER A 310 8.87 -7.24 -10.11
CA SER A 310 7.55 -6.63 -10.22
C SER A 310 7.42 -5.55 -9.17
N VAL A 311 7.01 -4.35 -9.58
CA VAL A 311 6.72 -3.25 -8.65
C VAL A 311 5.72 -3.72 -7.61
N GLY A 312 6.00 -3.48 -6.34
CA GLY A 312 5.08 -3.89 -5.30
C GLY A 312 5.66 -3.76 -3.89
N GLY A 313 4.91 -4.17 -2.90
CA GLY A 313 5.35 -4.04 -1.52
C GLY A 313 4.30 -4.40 -0.49
N VAL A 314 4.47 -3.83 0.67
CA VAL A 314 3.57 -3.91 1.84
C VAL A 314 3.35 -2.48 2.36
N ASP A 315 2.68 -1.64 1.59
CA ASP A 315 2.50 -0.21 1.85
C ASP A 315 1.01 0.19 1.79
N PRO A 316 0.58 1.25 2.52
CA PRO A 316 1.29 1.93 3.59
C PRO A 316 1.37 1.10 4.89
N GLY A 317 2.44 1.32 5.64
CA GLY A 317 2.66 0.64 6.92
C GLY A 317 1.88 1.26 8.07
N TRP A 318 1.26 0.44 8.92
CA TRP A 318 0.74 0.86 10.21
C TRP A 318 1.89 1.20 11.16
N THR A 319 1.83 2.36 11.78
CA THR A 319 2.85 2.90 12.68
C THR A 319 2.23 3.36 14.00
N ILE A 320 3.04 3.41 15.06
CA ILE A 320 2.72 4.11 16.29
C ILE A 320 3.47 5.44 16.26
N THR A 321 2.74 6.55 16.40
CA THR A 321 3.36 7.87 16.41
C THR A 321 3.82 8.27 17.82
N SER A 322 4.70 9.28 17.93
CA SER A 322 5.17 9.82 19.21
C SER A 322 4.06 10.49 20.05
N ILE A 323 2.83 10.62 19.53
CA ILE A 323 1.65 11.01 20.30
C ILE A 323 1.31 9.97 21.37
N ALA A 324 1.54 8.67 21.09
CA ALA A 324 1.49 7.61 22.10
C ALA A 324 2.71 7.70 23.02
N SER A 325 2.62 8.59 24.01
CA SER A 325 3.75 9.02 24.83
C SER A 325 4.05 8.10 26.03
N THR A 326 3.12 7.23 26.38
CA THR A 326 3.28 6.23 27.46
C THR A 326 3.33 4.81 26.91
N LYS A 327 3.96 3.91 27.67
CA LYS A 327 3.99 2.48 27.27
C LYS A 327 2.58 1.90 27.11
N GLU A 328 1.65 2.29 27.97
CA GLU A 328 0.24 1.85 27.92
C GLU A 328 -0.44 2.29 26.61
N GLU A 329 -0.18 3.53 26.16
CA GLU A 329 -0.70 4.03 24.87
C GLU A 329 -0.05 3.34 23.67
N GLN A 330 1.25 3.03 23.77
CA GLN A 330 1.97 2.27 22.75
C GLN A 330 1.49 0.82 22.67
N ASP A 331 1.27 0.17 23.82
CA ASP A 331 0.73 -1.20 23.89
C ASP A 331 -0.69 -1.27 23.30
N LEU A 332 -1.53 -0.27 23.55
CA LEU A 332 -2.83 -0.18 22.93
C LEU A 332 -2.72 0.00 21.40
N GLY A 333 -1.80 0.87 20.94
CA GLY A 333 -1.52 1.04 19.52
C GLY A 333 -1.03 -0.26 18.87
N ALA A 334 -0.13 -0.98 19.52
CA ALA A 334 0.39 -2.27 19.05
C ALA A 334 -0.69 -3.36 19.01
N SER A 335 -1.60 -3.39 20.01
CA SER A 335 -2.74 -4.31 20.01
C SER A 335 -3.69 -4.03 18.85
N PHE A 336 -3.93 -2.75 18.50
CA PHE A 336 -4.71 -2.39 17.33
C PHE A 336 -4.01 -2.82 16.02
N ILE A 337 -2.70 -2.56 15.90
CA ILE A 337 -1.93 -3.00 14.73
C ILE A 337 -1.95 -4.54 14.62
N GLN A 338 -1.76 -5.28 15.73
CA GLN A 338 -1.85 -6.74 15.74
C GLN A 338 -3.20 -7.22 15.20
N HIS A 339 -4.29 -6.56 15.61
CA HIS A 339 -5.61 -6.87 15.08
C HIS A 339 -5.70 -6.62 13.58
N MET A 340 -5.10 -5.52 13.07
CA MET A 340 -5.14 -5.18 11.65
C MET A 340 -4.32 -6.12 10.75
N VAL A 341 -3.27 -6.78 11.28
CA VAL A 341 -2.32 -7.60 10.51
C VAL A 341 -2.38 -9.10 10.85
N SER A 342 -3.33 -9.52 11.68
CA SER A 342 -3.45 -10.93 12.09
C SER A 342 -3.99 -11.82 10.96
N PRO A 343 -3.69 -13.13 10.96
CA PRO A 343 -4.27 -14.06 9.99
C PRO A 343 -5.80 -14.09 10.02
N GLU A 344 -6.41 -13.92 11.20
CA GLU A 344 -7.85 -13.91 11.37
C GLU A 344 -8.51 -12.73 10.67
N THR A 345 -7.87 -11.56 10.71
CA THR A 345 -8.37 -10.35 10.04
C THR A 345 -7.97 -10.25 8.58
N ALA A 346 -6.94 -10.98 8.14
CA ALA A 346 -6.62 -11.18 6.73
C ALA A 346 -7.82 -11.72 5.93
N VAL A 347 -8.66 -12.56 6.57
CA VAL A 347 -9.91 -13.07 5.98
C VAL A 347 -10.89 -11.94 5.64
N VAL A 348 -10.96 -10.90 6.47
CA VAL A 348 -11.82 -9.73 6.21
C VAL A 348 -11.34 -8.98 4.97
N TRP A 349 -10.04 -8.73 4.85
CA TRP A 349 -9.47 -8.10 3.66
C TRP A 349 -9.76 -8.91 2.40
N ALA A 350 -9.52 -10.23 2.44
CA ALA A 350 -9.77 -11.13 1.32
C ALA A 350 -11.26 -11.17 0.92
N LYS A 351 -12.18 -11.18 1.90
CA LYS A 351 -13.63 -11.10 1.69
C LYS A 351 -14.04 -9.84 0.93
N HIS A 352 -13.37 -8.72 1.18
CA HIS A 352 -13.60 -7.45 0.49
C HIS A 352 -12.80 -7.30 -0.81
N GLY A 353 -12.07 -8.34 -1.22
CA GLY A 353 -11.36 -8.41 -2.51
C GLY A 353 -9.96 -7.83 -2.49
N TYR A 354 -9.34 -7.62 -1.31
CA TYR A 354 -7.97 -7.11 -1.18
C TYR A 354 -6.98 -8.22 -0.87
N LEU A 355 -5.75 -8.07 -1.36
CA LEU A 355 -4.64 -8.99 -1.13
C LEU A 355 -4.08 -8.77 0.28
N PRO A 356 -4.22 -9.73 1.22
CA PRO A 356 -3.61 -9.58 2.54
C PRO A 356 -2.09 -9.74 2.47
N ALA A 357 -1.36 -8.96 3.29
CA ALA A 357 0.09 -9.16 3.45
C ALA A 357 0.43 -10.40 4.29
N THR A 358 -0.51 -10.83 5.13
CA THR A 358 -0.40 -12.05 5.95
C THR A 358 -1.18 -13.18 5.30
N ALA A 359 -0.61 -14.37 5.27
CA ALA A 359 -1.27 -15.55 4.69
C ALA A 359 -2.61 -15.85 5.38
N LEU A 360 -3.60 -16.26 4.59
CA LEU A 360 -4.88 -16.70 5.11
C LEU A 360 -4.72 -18.00 5.93
N PRO A 361 -5.51 -18.18 7.00
CA PRO A 361 -5.58 -19.47 7.68
C PRO A 361 -5.95 -20.60 6.71
N GLU A 362 -5.38 -21.79 6.90
CA GLU A 362 -5.65 -22.96 6.04
C GLU A 362 -7.13 -23.36 6.01
N ASP A 363 -7.85 -23.10 7.09
CA ASP A 363 -9.27 -23.40 7.28
C ASP A 363 -10.17 -22.17 7.08
N ALA A 364 -9.67 -21.11 6.46
CA ALA A 364 -10.46 -19.90 6.22
C ALA A 364 -11.68 -20.19 5.34
N ASP A 365 -12.87 -19.92 5.87
CA ASP A 365 -14.15 -20.04 5.13
C ASP A 365 -14.46 -18.70 4.44
N VAL A 366 -13.75 -18.44 3.32
CA VAL A 366 -13.95 -17.24 2.49
C VAL A 366 -13.99 -17.61 1.02
N GLU A 367 -15.00 -17.11 0.31
CA GLU A 367 -15.08 -17.24 -1.14
C GLU A 367 -14.25 -16.13 -1.80
N LEU A 368 -13.13 -16.51 -2.40
CA LEU A 368 -12.25 -15.59 -3.11
C LEU A 368 -12.72 -15.36 -4.54
N SER A 369 -12.69 -14.11 -5.02
CA SER A 369 -12.90 -13.80 -6.44
C SER A 369 -11.80 -14.43 -7.31
N GLY A 370 -12.07 -14.59 -8.62
CA GLY A 370 -11.06 -15.08 -9.57
C GLY A 370 -9.82 -14.20 -9.55
N LEU A 371 -10.04 -12.90 -9.60
CA LEU A 371 -8.98 -11.87 -9.60
C LEU A 371 -8.10 -11.93 -8.34
N LEU A 372 -8.70 -12.09 -7.15
CA LEU A 372 -7.93 -12.22 -5.91
C LEU A 372 -7.12 -13.53 -5.87
N LYS A 373 -7.64 -14.63 -6.41
CA LYS A 373 -6.89 -15.88 -6.56
C LYS A 373 -5.67 -15.73 -7.46
N GLU A 374 -5.83 -15.02 -8.60
CA GLU A 374 -4.72 -14.66 -9.48
C GLU A 374 -3.67 -13.83 -8.71
N GLY A 375 -4.10 -12.80 -7.99
CA GLY A 375 -3.22 -11.95 -7.19
C GLY A 375 -2.47 -12.70 -6.09
N ILE A 376 -3.13 -13.60 -5.34
CA ILE A 376 -2.47 -14.42 -4.31
C ILE A 376 -1.42 -15.34 -4.94
N SER A 377 -1.74 -16.00 -6.07
CA SER A 377 -0.79 -16.89 -6.75
C SER A 377 0.46 -16.13 -7.21
N ILE A 378 0.28 -14.92 -7.77
CA ILE A 378 1.39 -14.06 -8.20
C ILE A 378 2.21 -13.58 -6.99
N TRP A 379 1.53 -13.20 -5.91
CA TRP A 379 2.19 -12.77 -4.66
C TRP A 379 3.08 -13.86 -4.08
N ASP A 380 2.58 -15.08 -4.00
CA ASP A 380 3.32 -16.22 -3.48
C ASP A 380 4.56 -16.55 -4.35
N GLU A 381 4.43 -16.51 -5.68
CA GLU A 381 5.52 -16.71 -6.63
C GLU A 381 6.60 -15.63 -6.49
N LEU A 382 6.20 -14.35 -6.54
CA LEU A 382 7.13 -13.21 -6.40
C LEU A 382 7.86 -13.20 -5.05
N ASN A 383 7.18 -13.57 -3.96
CA ASN A 383 7.82 -13.71 -2.65
C ASN A 383 8.83 -14.85 -2.61
N ALA A 384 8.49 -16.03 -3.16
CA ALA A 384 9.37 -17.18 -3.20
C ALA A 384 10.65 -16.90 -3.97
N ASP A 385 10.54 -16.14 -5.07
CA ASP A 385 11.66 -15.78 -5.94
C ASP A 385 12.40 -14.51 -5.48
N ASN A 386 11.96 -13.85 -4.39
CA ASN A 386 12.44 -12.54 -3.96
C ASN A 386 12.37 -11.49 -5.10
N ALA A 387 11.32 -11.56 -5.92
CA ALA A 387 11.12 -10.76 -7.12
C ALA A 387 10.18 -9.55 -6.92
N ILE A 388 9.73 -9.27 -5.70
CA ILE A 388 9.00 -8.03 -5.42
C ILE A 388 9.99 -6.87 -5.44
N GLY A 389 9.81 -5.97 -6.42
CA GLY A 389 10.62 -4.77 -6.64
C GLY A 389 10.25 -3.64 -5.67
N HIS A 390 10.41 -2.41 -6.07
CA HIS A 390 10.18 -1.24 -5.20
C HIS A 390 9.33 -0.18 -5.91
N TYR A 391 8.73 0.71 -5.12
CA TYR A 391 8.23 1.98 -5.65
C TYR A 391 9.40 2.95 -5.83
N ILE A 392 9.61 3.44 -7.04
CA ILE A 392 10.79 4.27 -7.40
C ILE A 392 10.80 5.62 -6.69
N ASP A 393 9.64 6.14 -6.32
CA ASP A 393 9.46 7.38 -5.59
C ASP A 393 10.00 7.31 -4.15
N TRP A 394 10.31 6.12 -3.62
CA TRP A 394 10.92 5.98 -2.30
C TRP A 394 12.39 6.40 -2.25
N SER A 395 13.05 6.54 -3.39
CA SER A 395 14.50 6.78 -3.48
C SER A 395 14.97 8.14 -2.95
N SER A 396 14.09 9.15 -2.91
CA SER A 396 14.37 10.45 -2.26
C SER A 396 13.08 11.07 -1.70
N PRO A 397 13.19 12.05 -0.77
CA PRO A 397 12.01 12.77 -0.26
C PRO A 397 11.22 13.56 -1.31
N THR A 398 11.82 13.86 -2.46
CA THR A 398 11.25 14.67 -3.54
C THR A 398 11.04 13.91 -4.85
N MET A 399 11.40 12.63 -4.90
CA MET A 399 11.33 11.84 -6.13
C MET A 399 9.91 11.73 -6.69
N LEU A 400 8.89 11.55 -5.84
CA LEU A 400 7.49 11.53 -6.28
C LEU A 400 7.10 12.81 -7.01
N ASP A 401 7.46 13.96 -6.43
CA ASP A 401 7.17 15.27 -7.01
C ASP A 401 7.96 15.45 -8.32
N THR A 402 9.24 15.03 -8.35
CA THR A 402 10.09 15.10 -9.56
C THR A 402 9.53 14.24 -10.69
N VAL A 403 9.08 13.02 -10.41
CA VAL A 403 8.44 12.15 -11.42
C VAL A 403 7.14 12.76 -11.91
N GLY A 404 6.29 13.25 -10.99
CA GLY A 404 5.00 13.88 -11.30
C GLY A 404 5.13 15.12 -12.18
N ASP A 405 6.16 15.92 -11.98
CA ASP A 405 6.44 17.13 -12.79
C ASP A 405 6.97 16.79 -14.18
N ASN A 406 7.75 15.70 -14.32
CA ASN A 406 8.46 15.38 -15.57
C ASN A 406 7.71 14.40 -16.49
N ILE A 407 6.94 13.45 -15.96
CA ILE A 407 6.17 12.52 -16.81
C ILE A 407 5.20 13.24 -17.79
N PRO A 408 4.43 14.27 -17.41
CA PRO A 408 3.60 14.97 -18.37
C PRO A 408 4.38 15.66 -19.49
N LEU A 409 5.62 16.11 -19.21
CA LEU A 409 6.49 16.71 -20.22
C LEU A 409 7.01 15.64 -21.20
N LEU A 410 7.39 14.47 -20.69
CA LEU A 410 7.82 13.32 -21.49
C LEU A 410 6.70 12.86 -22.41
N LEU A 411 5.50 12.61 -21.89
CA LEU A 411 4.33 12.16 -22.66
C LEU A 411 3.88 13.16 -23.71
N ALA A 412 4.09 14.46 -23.47
CA ALA A 412 3.79 15.52 -24.43
C ALA A 412 4.92 15.74 -25.47
N GLY A 413 5.98 14.94 -25.47
CA GLY A 413 7.16 15.11 -26.35
C GLY A 413 7.94 16.43 -26.13
N ARG A 414 7.76 17.03 -24.92
CA ARG A 414 8.43 18.30 -24.55
C ARG A 414 9.71 18.09 -23.76
N GLN A 415 10.03 16.85 -23.44
CA GLN A 415 11.22 16.39 -22.78
C GLN A 415 11.66 15.07 -23.44
N THR A 416 12.96 14.86 -23.65
CA THR A 416 13.46 13.58 -24.17
C THR A 416 13.55 12.55 -23.03
N PRO A 417 13.62 11.24 -23.36
CA PRO A 417 13.85 10.19 -22.36
C PRO A 417 15.14 10.39 -21.54
N GLU A 418 16.21 10.90 -22.18
CA GLU A 418 17.48 11.21 -21.52
C GLU A 418 17.34 12.39 -20.55
N GLU A 419 16.61 13.44 -20.96
CA GLU A 419 16.33 14.61 -20.09
C GLU A 419 15.46 14.22 -18.90
N PHE A 420 14.48 13.32 -19.12
CA PHE A 420 13.67 12.75 -18.04
C PHE A 420 14.52 11.99 -17.01
N ALA A 421 15.34 11.04 -17.48
CA ALA A 421 16.24 10.28 -16.62
C ALA A 421 17.24 11.19 -15.88
N ALA A 422 17.76 12.24 -16.57
CA ALA A 422 18.65 13.24 -15.94
C ALA A 422 17.94 14.08 -14.88
N ALA A 423 16.65 14.38 -15.01
CA ALA A 423 15.88 15.09 -13.97
C ALA A 423 15.72 14.23 -12.72
N LEU A 424 15.40 12.94 -12.86
CA LEU A 424 15.34 12.00 -11.72
C LEU A 424 16.71 11.86 -11.05
N ASP A 425 17.78 11.74 -11.84
CA ASP A 425 19.15 11.63 -11.31
C ASP A 425 19.58 12.89 -10.56
N ALA A 426 19.25 14.08 -11.07
CA ALA A 426 19.58 15.34 -10.41
C ALA A 426 18.94 15.46 -9.02
N ASP A 427 17.67 15.07 -8.86
CA ASP A 427 16.99 14.98 -7.56
C ASP A 427 17.72 13.99 -6.63
N TYR A 428 17.95 12.79 -7.12
CA TYR A 428 18.58 11.73 -6.35
C TYR A 428 19.99 12.08 -5.89
N GLN A 429 20.84 12.64 -6.78
CA GLN A 429 22.20 13.07 -6.43
C GLN A 429 22.19 14.21 -5.41
N ALA A 430 21.22 15.14 -5.49
CA ALA A 430 21.05 16.18 -4.49
C ALA A 430 20.69 15.58 -3.11
N TYR A 431 19.83 14.57 -3.07
CA TYR A 431 19.49 13.84 -1.84
C TYR A 431 20.72 13.14 -1.25
N LEU A 432 21.49 12.38 -2.05
CA LEU A 432 22.72 11.72 -1.58
C LEU A 432 23.74 12.68 -0.98
N GLN A 433 23.88 13.90 -1.55
CA GLN A 433 24.78 14.93 -1.01
C GLN A 433 24.29 15.57 0.29
N SER A 434 23.01 15.41 0.63
CA SER A 434 22.39 15.97 1.83
C SER A 434 22.39 15.02 3.04
N GLN A 435 22.74 13.73 2.82
CA GLN A 435 22.88 12.71 3.87
C GLN A 435 24.18 12.91 4.66
#